data_7861743f70a2b89156f9e29c64072f54
#
_entry.id   7861743f70a2b89156f9e29c64072f54
#
_cell.length_a   1.000
_cell.length_b   1.000
_cell.length_c   1.000
_cell.angle_alpha   90.00
_cell.angle_beta   90.00
_cell.angle_gamma   90.00
#
_symmetry.space_group_name_H-M   'P 1'
#
loop_
_entity.id
_entity.type
_entity.pdbx_description
1 polymer ?
#
loop_
_entity_poly.entity_id
_entity_poly.type
_entity_poly.pdbx_seq_one_letter_code
_entity_poly.pdbx_strand_id
1 'polypeptide(L)'
;MKNALNSKLHNRQGASILMALFLLVVVTVVSVVIITVATTAAHQIRDNKEAQQAYLTVSSAAEFMRDEIENQSYVNSHTTYTPASSGAGSRADTDSDSTVPTGTFKALLKELSMMIKNDTTDVPGQTITGASKHAVIKVDGMDDVDVDVDLEYSGRDSSGIGTEISTTMRSYYKMIVRLSVSDVSEDGYGYRMEMTIPQVTKDVTVSQGTITENGNNKGDNAKKWTTTTTVTTVSWD
;
A
#
# COMPACT_ATOMS: atom_id res chain seq x y z
N MET A 1 -28.29 -62.08 67.95
CA MET A 1 -27.23 -61.04 67.81
C MET A 1 -26.50 -61.06 66.43
N LYS A 2 -26.31 -62.20 65.82
CA LYS A 2 -25.57 -62.27 64.47
C LYS A 2 -26.22 -61.51 63.34
N ASN A 3 -27.54 -61.40 63.26
CA ASN A 3 -28.25 -60.74 62.18
C ASN A 3 -28.17 -59.20 62.21
N ALA A 4 -27.99 -58.62 63.41
CA ALA A 4 -27.88 -57.15 63.52
C ALA A 4 -26.46 -56.68 63.12
N LEU A 5 -25.41 -57.50 63.30
CA LEU A 5 -24.06 -57.20 62.83
C LEU A 5 -23.93 -57.26 61.32
N ASN A 6 -24.53 -58.30 60.67
CA ASN A 6 -24.52 -58.38 59.19
C ASN A 6 -25.25 -57.22 58.51
N SER A 7 -26.36 -56.76 59.04
CA SER A 7 -27.06 -55.56 58.56
C SER A 7 -26.24 -54.28 58.62
N LYS A 8 -25.45 -54.10 59.68
CA LYS A 8 -24.57 -52.96 59.82
C LYS A 8 -23.34 -53.02 58.87
N LEU A 9 -22.84 -54.20 58.63
CA LEU A 9 -21.71 -54.41 57.69
C LEU A 9 -22.17 -54.16 56.24
N HIS A 10 -23.36 -54.60 55.84
CA HIS A 10 -23.89 -54.37 54.51
C HIS A 10 -24.15 -52.87 54.24
N ASN A 11 -24.60 -52.12 55.25
CA ASN A 11 -24.84 -50.70 55.11
C ASN A 11 -23.52 -49.89 55.00
N ARG A 12 -22.42 -50.36 55.61
CA ARG A 12 -21.12 -49.73 55.47
C ARG A 12 -20.48 -49.99 54.10
N GLN A 13 -20.69 -51.18 53.49
CA GLN A 13 -20.22 -51.50 52.18
C GLN A 13 -20.96 -50.65 51.10
N GLY A 14 -22.26 -50.47 51.20
CA GLY A 14 -23.02 -49.62 50.35
C GLY A 14 -22.60 -48.14 50.40
N ALA A 15 -22.32 -47.63 51.60
CA ALA A 15 -21.82 -46.27 51.78
C ALA A 15 -20.43 -46.04 51.17
N SER A 16 -19.54 -47.05 51.23
CA SER A 16 -18.22 -46.96 50.61
C SER A 16 -18.29 -46.92 49.05
N ILE A 17 -19.19 -47.68 48.44
CA ILE A 17 -19.39 -47.70 46.98
C ILE A 17 -19.98 -46.36 46.53
N LEU A 18 -20.94 -45.79 47.26
CA LEU A 18 -21.53 -44.47 46.99
C LEU A 18 -20.47 -43.37 47.07
N MET A 19 -19.59 -43.42 48.06
CA MET A 19 -18.50 -42.46 48.23
C MET A 19 -17.45 -42.56 47.12
N ALA A 20 -17.12 -43.78 46.66
CA ALA A 20 -16.23 -44.00 45.54
C ALA A 20 -16.82 -43.46 44.22
N LEU A 21 -18.12 -43.70 44.00
CA LEU A 21 -18.81 -43.20 42.81
C LEU A 21 -18.91 -41.68 42.82
N PHE A 22 -19.18 -41.06 43.96
CA PHE A 22 -19.18 -39.61 44.12
C PHE A 22 -17.79 -38.99 43.82
N LEU A 23 -16.72 -39.59 44.37
CA LEU A 23 -15.35 -39.16 44.07
C LEU A 23 -15.03 -39.27 42.56
N LEU A 24 -15.44 -40.35 41.90
CA LEU A 24 -15.24 -40.53 40.47
C LEU A 24 -15.95 -39.45 39.66
N VAL A 25 -17.18 -39.11 40.02
CA VAL A 25 -17.91 -38.02 39.37
C VAL A 25 -17.21 -36.67 39.57
N VAL A 26 -16.75 -36.38 40.78
CA VAL A 26 -16.02 -35.13 41.06
C VAL A 26 -14.74 -35.06 40.24
N VAL A 27 -13.94 -36.13 40.19
CA VAL A 27 -12.70 -36.19 39.41
C VAL A 27 -12.96 -36.01 37.91
N THR A 28 -14.01 -36.63 37.37
CA THR A 28 -14.34 -36.48 35.97
C THR A 28 -14.76 -35.05 35.64
N VAL A 29 -15.60 -34.40 36.47
CA VAL A 29 -16.00 -33.01 36.28
C VAL A 29 -14.78 -32.08 36.33
N VAL A 30 -13.91 -32.23 37.32
CA VAL A 30 -12.67 -31.43 37.43
C VAL A 30 -11.77 -31.65 36.20
N SER A 31 -11.63 -32.88 35.71
CA SER A 31 -10.83 -33.17 34.51
C SER A 31 -11.37 -32.51 33.28
N VAL A 32 -12.69 -32.52 33.08
CA VAL A 32 -13.33 -31.84 31.95
C VAL A 32 -13.09 -30.31 31.99
N VAL A 33 -13.22 -29.69 33.18
CA VAL A 33 -12.95 -28.27 33.35
C VAL A 33 -11.51 -27.93 33.01
N ILE A 34 -10.53 -28.72 33.49
CA ILE A 34 -9.12 -28.49 33.22
C ILE A 34 -8.83 -28.59 31.72
N ILE A 35 -9.37 -29.60 31.03
CA ILE A 35 -9.19 -29.79 29.60
C ILE A 35 -9.81 -28.59 28.84
N THR A 36 -11.00 -28.15 29.20
CA THR A 36 -11.65 -26.99 28.55
C THR A 36 -10.82 -25.72 28.72
N VAL A 37 -10.33 -25.44 29.92
CA VAL A 37 -9.49 -24.25 30.17
C VAL A 37 -8.17 -24.34 29.40
N ALA A 38 -7.53 -25.51 29.38
CA ALA A 38 -6.28 -25.69 28.63
C ALA A 38 -6.48 -25.52 27.11
N THR A 39 -7.58 -26.03 26.57
CA THR A 39 -7.90 -25.89 25.14
C THR A 39 -8.17 -24.42 24.79
N THR A 40 -8.96 -23.71 25.61
CA THR A 40 -9.22 -22.30 25.41
C THR A 40 -7.95 -21.46 25.47
N ALA A 41 -7.07 -21.73 26.44
CA ALA A 41 -5.79 -21.05 26.54
C ALA A 41 -4.88 -21.32 25.33
N ALA A 42 -4.87 -22.54 24.83
CA ALA A 42 -4.10 -22.90 23.64
C ALA A 42 -4.62 -22.16 22.37
N HIS A 43 -5.94 -22.05 22.21
CA HIS A 43 -6.54 -21.24 21.14
C HIS A 43 -6.15 -19.77 21.25
N GLN A 44 -6.27 -19.17 22.43
CA GLN A 44 -5.88 -17.76 22.64
C GLN A 44 -4.40 -17.49 22.35
N ILE A 45 -3.51 -18.42 22.68
CA ILE A 45 -2.08 -18.29 22.38
C ILE A 45 -1.84 -18.36 20.87
N ARG A 46 -2.54 -19.24 20.18
CA ARG A 46 -2.46 -19.38 18.72
C ARG A 46 -2.95 -18.10 18.04
N ASP A 47 -4.14 -17.62 18.42
CA ASP A 47 -4.75 -16.43 17.87
C ASP A 47 -3.86 -15.18 18.07
N ASN A 48 -3.25 -15.06 19.27
CA ASN A 48 -2.31 -13.97 19.54
C ASN A 48 -1.04 -14.06 18.68
N LYS A 49 -0.55 -15.27 18.40
CA LYS A 49 0.60 -15.45 17.51
C LYS A 49 0.28 -15.07 16.08
N GLU A 50 -0.87 -15.51 15.56
CA GLU A 50 -1.33 -15.18 14.20
C GLU A 50 -1.53 -13.68 14.03
N ALA A 51 -2.16 -13.00 15.00
CA ALA A 51 -2.31 -11.54 15.00
C ALA A 51 -0.96 -10.82 15.04
N GLN A 52 -0.01 -11.29 15.83
CA GLN A 52 1.34 -10.72 15.88
C GLN A 52 2.11 -10.94 14.57
N GLN A 53 1.99 -12.10 13.95
CA GLN A 53 2.59 -12.36 12.65
C GLN A 53 2.01 -11.46 11.58
N ALA A 54 0.69 -11.34 11.49
CA ALA A 54 0.02 -10.43 10.55
C ALA A 54 0.48 -8.98 10.73
N TYR A 55 0.56 -8.50 11.99
CA TYR A 55 1.09 -7.16 12.28
C TYR A 55 2.52 -6.97 11.80
N LEU A 56 3.42 -7.92 12.14
CA LEU A 56 4.83 -7.83 11.75
C LEU A 56 5.00 -7.89 10.22
N THR A 57 4.22 -8.72 9.55
CA THR A 57 4.24 -8.85 8.07
C THR A 57 3.86 -7.52 7.42
N VAL A 58 2.72 -6.93 7.83
CA VAL A 58 2.25 -5.65 7.27
C VAL A 58 3.20 -4.50 7.62
N SER A 59 3.73 -4.47 8.86
CA SER A 59 4.67 -3.43 9.29
C SER A 59 5.98 -3.49 8.49
N SER A 60 6.54 -4.68 8.30
CA SER A 60 7.76 -4.86 7.49
C SER A 60 7.52 -4.50 6.02
N ALA A 61 6.36 -4.86 5.47
CA ALA A 61 5.99 -4.50 4.11
C ALA A 61 5.82 -2.99 3.95
N ALA A 62 5.25 -2.31 4.96
CA ALA A 62 5.10 -0.86 4.97
C ALA A 62 6.46 -0.14 5.02
N GLU A 63 7.37 -0.59 5.88
CA GLU A 63 8.74 -0.04 5.94
C GLU A 63 9.48 -0.24 4.61
N PHE A 64 9.42 -1.45 4.07
CA PHE A 64 10.03 -1.75 2.77
C PHE A 64 9.45 -0.89 1.65
N MET A 65 8.13 -0.75 1.59
CA MET A 65 7.47 0.06 0.58
C MET A 65 7.80 1.54 0.76
N ARG A 66 7.88 2.04 2.00
CA ARG A 66 8.29 3.41 2.29
C ARG A 66 9.69 3.69 1.73
N ASP A 67 10.66 2.84 2.04
CA ASP A 67 12.05 3.02 1.63
C ASP A 67 12.19 2.96 0.10
N GLU A 68 11.40 2.11 -0.58
CA GLU A 68 11.38 1.99 -2.04
C GLU A 68 10.72 3.19 -2.74
N ILE A 69 9.72 3.82 -2.10
CA ILE A 69 8.98 4.97 -2.66
C ILE A 69 9.74 6.27 -2.41
N GLU A 70 10.49 6.34 -1.32
CA GLU A 70 11.20 7.55 -0.93
C GLU A 70 12.16 8.03 -2.02
N ASN A 71 12.11 9.33 -2.32
CA ASN A 71 12.98 9.99 -3.31
C ASN A 71 12.90 9.44 -4.74
N GLN A 72 11.85 8.70 -5.09
CA GLN A 72 11.64 8.27 -6.47
C GLN A 72 11.22 9.45 -7.35
N SER A 73 11.66 9.43 -8.60
CA SER A 73 11.24 10.43 -9.58
C SER A 73 10.92 9.80 -10.93
N TYR A 74 9.98 10.42 -11.62
CA TYR A 74 9.63 10.12 -13.00
C TYR A 74 9.70 11.40 -13.81
N VAL A 75 10.45 11.40 -14.89
CA VAL A 75 10.59 12.56 -15.78
C VAL A 75 10.22 12.16 -17.19
N ASN A 76 9.21 12.82 -17.72
CA ASN A 76 8.77 12.68 -19.11
C ASN A 76 8.89 14.01 -19.82
N SER A 77 9.42 14.00 -21.04
CA SER A 77 9.56 15.17 -21.89
C SER A 77 8.74 14.96 -23.16
N HIS A 78 7.77 15.84 -23.35
CA HIS A 78 6.97 15.92 -24.57
C HIS A 78 7.42 17.13 -25.38
N THR A 79 7.82 16.92 -26.63
CA THR A 79 8.26 17.97 -27.51
C THR A 79 7.31 18.13 -28.67
N THR A 80 6.77 19.35 -28.83
CA THR A 80 5.93 19.74 -29.94
C THR A 80 6.65 20.75 -30.84
N TYR A 81 6.39 20.70 -32.11
CA TYR A 81 6.98 21.59 -33.09
C TYR A 81 5.92 22.45 -33.76
N THR A 82 6.08 23.76 -33.68
CA THR A 82 5.21 24.71 -34.39
C THR A 82 5.95 25.21 -35.63
N PRO A 83 5.48 24.91 -36.84
CA PRO A 83 6.11 25.39 -38.07
C PRO A 83 5.99 26.92 -38.17
N ALA A 84 7.01 27.56 -38.72
CA ALA A 84 7.07 29.02 -38.89
C ALA A 84 6.17 29.54 -40.00
N SER A 85 5.79 28.71 -40.98
CA SER A 85 4.93 29.07 -42.09
C SER A 85 4.03 27.91 -42.54
N SER A 86 2.89 28.24 -43.15
CA SER A 86 2.01 27.25 -43.78
C SER A 86 2.70 26.68 -45.01
N GLY A 87 3.28 25.50 -44.89
CA GLY A 87 4.03 24.82 -45.97
C GLY A 87 5.37 24.24 -45.52
N ALA A 88 5.83 24.57 -44.31
CA ALA A 88 6.94 23.88 -43.69
C ALA A 88 6.49 22.49 -43.28
N GLY A 89 7.32 21.46 -43.54
CA GLY A 89 7.02 20.09 -43.20
C GLY A 89 6.74 19.93 -41.69
N SER A 90 5.64 19.26 -41.37
CA SER A 90 5.32 18.96 -40.00
C SER A 90 6.32 17.95 -39.44
N ARG A 91 6.95 18.27 -38.30
CA ARG A 91 7.71 17.30 -37.55
C ARG A 91 6.77 16.56 -36.60
N ALA A 92 7.03 15.25 -36.43
CA ALA A 92 6.29 14.46 -35.45
C ALA A 92 6.63 14.90 -34.03
N ASP A 93 5.62 14.99 -33.20
CA ASP A 93 5.78 15.18 -31.77
C ASP A 93 6.51 13.97 -31.18
N THR A 94 7.38 14.23 -30.22
CA THR A 94 8.13 13.18 -29.54
C THR A 94 7.82 13.16 -28.06
N ASP A 95 7.61 11.96 -27.53
CA ASP A 95 7.42 11.71 -26.11
C ASP A 95 8.53 10.78 -25.63
N SER A 96 9.21 11.12 -24.55
CA SER A 96 10.33 10.34 -24.03
C SER A 96 10.39 10.36 -22.51
N ASP A 97 10.55 9.17 -21.92
CA ASP A 97 10.88 9.04 -20.51
C ASP A 97 12.40 9.18 -20.34
N SER A 98 12.84 10.18 -19.58
CA SER A 98 14.26 10.41 -19.28
C SER A 98 14.67 9.83 -17.92
N THR A 99 13.74 9.75 -16.97
CA THR A 99 13.94 9.13 -15.67
C THR A 99 12.71 8.30 -15.35
N VAL A 100 12.91 7.09 -14.85
CA VAL A 100 11.83 6.18 -14.43
C VAL A 100 12.13 5.68 -13.02
N PRO A 101 11.11 5.39 -12.21
CA PRO A 101 11.29 4.79 -10.90
C PRO A 101 12.09 3.48 -11.00
N THR A 102 12.84 3.18 -9.94
CA THR A 102 13.66 1.97 -9.80
C THR A 102 13.08 1.09 -8.69
N GLY A 103 13.73 -0.05 -8.40
CA GLY A 103 13.34 -0.94 -7.33
C GLY A 103 12.22 -1.92 -7.65
N THR A 104 11.71 -2.54 -6.61
CA THR A 104 10.69 -3.61 -6.70
C THR A 104 9.35 -3.09 -7.20
N PHE A 105 8.96 -1.89 -6.77
CA PHE A 105 7.68 -1.27 -7.13
C PHE A 105 7.73 -0.38 -8.36
N LYS A 106 8.80 -0.45 -9.16
CA LYS A 106 9.01 0.42 -10.33
C LYS A 106 7.82 0.45 -11.30
N ALA A 107 7.15 -0.68 -11.52
CA ALA A 107 6.01 -0.76 -12.43
C ALA A 107 4.81 0.01 -11.86
N LEU A 108 4.48 -0.20 -10.59
CA LEU A 108 3.41 0.49 -9.87
C LEU A 108 3.69 2.00 -9.81
N LEU A 109 4.89 2.40 -9.41
CA LEU A 109 5.29 3.80 -9.30
C LEU A 109 5.30 4.51 -10.66
N LYS A 110 5.75 3.83 -11.71
CA LYS A 110 5.67 4.37 -13.08
C LYS A 110 4.23 4.60 -13.50
N GLU A 111 3.35 3.65 -13.24
CA GLU A 111 1.94 3.76 -13.59
C GLU A 111 1.25 4.91 -12.82
N LEU A 112 1.49 5.01 -11.51
CA LEU A 112 1.00 6.12 -10.68
C LEU A 112 1.53 7.47 -11.17
N SER A 113 2.82 7.54 -11.52
CA SER A 113 3.44 8.76 -12.07
C SER A 113 2.84 9.17 -13.41
N MET A 114 2.51 8.20 -14.27
CA MET A 114 1.82 8.47 -15.54
C MET A 114 0.38 8.98 -15.31
N MET A 115 -0.30 8.49 -14.27
CA MET A 115 -1.62 8.99 -13.90
C MET A 115 -1.54 10.44 -13.41
N ILE A 116 -0.59 10.75 -12.54
CA ILE A 116 -0.32 12.12 -12.08
C ILE A 116 0.05 13.01 -13.27
N LYS A 117 0.91 12.54 -14.19
CA LYS A 117 1.27 13.28 -15.41
C LYS A 117 0.02 13.69 -16.21
N ASN A 118 -0.90 12.75 -16.39
CA ASN A 118 -2.10 12.94 -17.23
C ASN A 118 -3.27 13.58 -16.47
N ASP A 119 -3.13 13.76 -15.16
CA ASP A 119 -4.19 14.33 -14.34
C ASP A 119 -4.45 15.79 -14.65
N THR A 120 -5.74 16.12 -14.78
CA THR A 120 -6.27 17.46 -15.03
C THR A 120 -7.19 17.95 -13.91
N THR A 121 -7.23 17.22 -12.79
CA THR A 121 -8.02 17.56 -11.61
C THR A 121 -7.52 18.88 -11.02
N ASP A 122 -8.46 19.76 -10.65
CA ASP A 122 -8.18 21.06 -10.07
C ASP A 122 -8.93 21.32 -8.75
N VAL A 123 -9.66 20.32 -8.29
CA VAL A 123 -10.43 20.38 -7.03
C VAL A 123 -9.66 19.66 -5.92
N PRO A 124 -9.16 20.36 -4.89
CA PRO A 124 -8.48 19.73 -3.76
C PRO A 124 -9.37 18.74 -3.01
N GLY A 125 -8.80 17.62 -2.58
CA GLY A 125 -9.49 16.54 -1.89
C GLY A 125 -10.19 15.54 -2.83
N GLN A 126 -10.08 15.72 -4.13
CA GLN A 126 -10.65 14.78 -5.09
C GLN A 126 -9.65 13.66 -5.40
N THR A 127 -10.14 12.41 -5.31
CA THR A 127 -9.38 11.24 -5.77
C THR A 127 -9.28 11.25 -7.29
N ILE A 128 -8.08 11.01 -7.82
CA ILE A 128 -7.84 10.93 -9.26
C ILE A 128 -8.58 9.72 -9.82
N THR A 129 -9.37 9.91 -10.85
CA THR A 129 -10.13 8.82 -11.47
C THR A 129 -9.21 7.73 -12.01
N GLY A 130 -9.44 6.49 -11.59
CA GLY A 130 -8.66 5.32 -11.99
C GLY A 130 -7.29 5.20 -11.30
N ALA A 131 -7.00 6.02 -10.29
CA ALA A 131 -5.74 6.01 -9.55
C ALA A 131 -5.68 4.94 -8.44
N SER A 132 -6.77 4.24 -8.18
CA SER A 132 -6.70 3.04 -7.32
C SER A 132 -5.93 1.94 -8.03
N LYS A 133 -4.78 1.57 -7.48
CA LYS A 133 -3.92 0.51 -7.97
C LYS A 133 -3.71 -0.54 -6.91
N HIS A 134 -3.71 -1.79 -7.37
CA HIS A 134 -3.50 -2.95 -6.52
C HIS A 134 -2.19 -3.64 -6.88
N ALA A 135 -1.45 -4.04 -5.86
CA ALA A 135 -0.24 -4.84 -5.98
C ALA A 135 -0.19 -5.87 -4.83
N VAL A 136 0.62 -6.89 -4.98
CA VAL A 136 0.84 -7.91 -3.94
C VAL A 136 2.32 -7.98 -3.63
N ILE A 137 2.66 -7.83 -2.35
CA ILE A 137 4.03 -8.01 -1.85
C ILE A 137 4.14 -9.44 -1.35
N LYS A 138 5.08 -10.19 -1.93
CA LYS A 138 5.41 -11.53 -1.47
C LYS A 138 6.60 -11.47 -0.53
N VAL A 139 6.41 -11.95 0.69
CA VAL A 139 7.46 -12.01 1.71
C VAL A 139 7.76 -13.47 1.98
N ASP A 140 9.02 -13.89 1.81
CA ASP A 140 9.43 -15.28 2.02
C ASP A 140 9.11 -15.74 3.46
N GLY A 141 8.31 -16.81 3.57
CA GLY A 141 7.93 -17.40 4.86
C GLY A 141 6.84 -16.65 5.63
N MET A 142 6.21 -15.67 5.01
CA MET A 142 5.08 -14.91 5.56
C MET A 142 3.91 -14.90 4.57
N ASP A 143 2.75 -14.41 5.02
CA ASP A 143 1.59 -14.26 4.16
C ASP A 143 1.80 -13.14 3.12
N ASP A 144 1.15 -13.27 1.97
CA ASP A 144 1.16 -12.24 0.94
C ASP A 144 0.46 -10.97 1.47
N VAL A 145 1.03 -9.80 1.19
CA VAL A 145 0.46 -8.50 1.59
C VAL A 145 -0.17 -7.85 0.38
N ASP A 146 -1.48 -7.64 0.46
CA ASP A 146 -2.22 -6.84 -0.51
C ASP A 146 -1.96 -5.35 -0.29
N VAL A 147 -1.67 -4.64 -1.36
CA VAL A 147 -1.36 -3.21 -1.35
C VAL A 147 -2.31 -2.50 -2.30
N ASP A 148 -3.14 -1.62 -1.75
CA ASP A 148 -3.98 -0.72 -2.50
C ASP A 148 -3.45 0.71 -2.39
N VAL A 149 -3.29 1.39 -3.52
CA VAL A 149 -2.78 2.76 -3.58
C VAL A 149 -3.82 3.67 -4.23
N ASP A 150 -4.17 4.73 -3.52
CA ASP A 150 -5.02 5.81 -4.01
C ASP A 150 -4.23 7.11 -4.12
N LEU A 151 -4.57 7.94 -5.11
CA LEU A 151 -4.02 9.28 -5.28
C LEU A 151 -5.12 10.33 -5.12
N GLU A 152 -4.84 11.34 -4.32
CA GLU A 152 -5.72 12.48 -4.06
C GLU A 152 -5.01 13.77 -4.46
N TYR A 153 -5.68 14.62 -5.23
CA TYR A 153 -5.16 15.93 -5.58
C TYR A 153 -5.25 16.88 -4.37
N SER A 154 -4.14 17.50 -4.00
CA SER A 154 -4.04 18.37 -2.82
C SER A 154 -4.08 19.86 -3.16
N GLY A 155 -3.68 20.23 -4.37
CA GLY A 155 -3.68 21.63 -4.79
C GLY A 155 -2.60 21.97 -5.80
N ARG A 156 -2.51 23.25 -6.16
CA ARG A 156 -1.53 23.77 -7.10
C ARG A 156 -1.03 25.14 -6.62
N ASP A 157 0.24 25.44 -6.88
CA ASP A 157 0.73 26.80 -6.73
C ASP A 157 0.06 27.71 -7.78
N SER A 158 -0.54 28.78 -7.30
CA SER A 158 -1.25 29.74 -8.14
C SER A 158 -0.32 30.65 -8.97
N SER A 159 0.95 30.72 -8.62
CA SER A 159 1.97 31.51 -9.31
C SER A 159 2.90 30.60 -10.06
N GLY A 160 2.82 30.60 -11.39
CA GLY A 160 3.87 30.01 -12.22
C GLY A 160 5.20 30.67 -11.93
N ILE A 161 6.20 29.87 -11.59
CA ILE A 161 7.58 30.35 -11.34
C ILE A 161 8.30 30.27 -12.68
N GLY A 162 8.67 31.40 -13.27
CA GLY A 162 9.42 31.37 -14.51
C GLY A 162 9.51 32.69 -15.23
N THR A 163 10.17 32.63 -16.39
CA THR A 163 10.34 33.73 -17.35
C THR A 163 9.44 33.53 -18.55
N GLU A 164 9.37 34.52 -19.46
CA GLU A 164 8.61 34.38 -20.72
C GLU A 164 9.03 33.17 -21.58
N ILE A 165 10.23 32.64 -21.35
CA ILE A 165 10.81 31.53 -22.12
C ILE A 165 10.63 30.17 -21.41
N SER A 166 10.41 30.19 -20.09
CA SER A 166 10.23 28.96 -19.31
C SER A 166 9.31 29.23 -18.12
N THR A 167 8.24 28.45 -18.03
CA THR A 167 7.26 28.55 -16.93
C THR A 167 7.13 27.18 -16.29
N THR A 168 7.22 27.13 -14.96
CA THR A 168 7.00 25.90 -14.19
C THR A 168 5.73 26.05 -13.35
N MET A 169 4.85 25.09 -13.46
CA MET A 169 3.66 24.94 -12.62
C MET A 169 3.84 23.74 -11.71
N ARG A 170 3.57 23.91 -10.42
CA ARG A 170 3.66 22.83 -9.43
C ARG A 170 2.29 22.46 -8.92
N SER A 171 2.00 21.17 -8.93
CA SER A 171 0.81 20.58 -8.32
C SER A 171 1.23 19.58 -7.24
N TYR A 172 0.39 19.44 -6.24
CA TYR A 172 0.63 18.58 -5.08
C TYR A 172 -0.42 17.49 -5.01
N TYR A 173 0.01 16.31 -4.63
CA TYR A 173 -0.82 15.13 -4.46
C TYR A 173 -0.49 14.45 -3.14
N LYS A 174 -1.48 13.75 -2.62
CA LYS A 174 -1.36 12.87 -1.48
C LYS A 174 -1.51 11.43 -1.99
N MET A 175 -0.61 10.56 -1.61
CA MET A 175 -0.72 9.13 -1.90
C MET A 175 -1.13 8.39 -0.64
N ILE A 176 -2.19 7.63 -0.72
CA ILE A 176 -2.71 6.81 0.38
C ILE A 176 -2.46 5.36 0.03
N VAL A 177 -1.66 4.69 0.85
CA VAL A 177 -1.28 3.29 0.67
C VAL A 177 -1.93 2.47 1.76
N ARG A 178 -2.77 1.52 1.39
CA ARG A 178 -3.40 0.56 2.31
C ARG A 178 -2.78 -0.80 2.12
N LEU A 179 -2.25 -1.34 3.20
CA LEU A 179 -1.67 -2.66 3.24
C LEU A 179 -2.57 -3.56 4.07
N SER A 180 -2.82 -4.77 3.58
CA SER A 180 -3.61 -5.75 4.33
C SER A 180 -3.08 -7.16 4.09
N VAL A 181 -3.09 -7.96 5.16
CA VAL A 181 -3.00 -9.40 5.07
C VAL A 181 -4.41 -9.92 5.24
N SER A 182 -4.92 -10.61 4.21
CA SER A 182 -6.16 -11.35 4.33
C SER A 182 -5.82 -12.71 4.90
N ASP A 183 -6.39 -13.03 6.05
CA ASP A 183 -6.26 -14.38 6.58
C ASP A 183 -7.07 -15.36 5.72
N VAL A 184 -6.43 -16.45 5.38
CA VAL A 184 -7.00 -17.53 4.57
C VAL A 184 -7.86 -18.48 5.44
N SER A 185 -7.85 -18.35 6.77
CA SER A 185 -8.63 -19.17 7.70
C SER A 185 -9.96 -18.49 8.06
N GLU A 186 -11.04 -19.28 8.17
CA GLU A 186 -12.38 -18.78 8.54
C GLU A 186 -12.42 -18.01 9.88
N ASP A 187 -11.40 -18.18 10.73
CA ASP A 187 -11.29 -17.57 12.06
C ASP A 187 -10.10 -16.59 12.17
N GLY A 188 -9.50 -16.18 11.07
CA GLY A 188 -8.23 -15.47 11.09
C GLY A 188 -8.30 -13.98 11.35
N TYR A 189 -7.23 -13.47 11.92
CA TYR A 189 -7.04 -12.06 12.25
C TYR A 189 -6.33 -11.33 11.11
N GLY A 190 -7.10 -10.85 10.15
CA GLY A 190 -6.57 -9.94 9.13
C GLY A 190 -6.06 -8.64 9.77
N TYR A 191 -4.88 -8.18 9.39
CA TYR A 191 -4.34 -6.89 9.83
C TYR A 191 -4.33 -5.91 8.66
N ARG A 192 -4.68 -4.65 8.95
CA ARG A 192 -4.68 -3.57 7.96
C ARG A 192 -3.89 -2.38 8.49
N MET A 193 -3.10 -1.76 7.63
CA MET A 193 -2.36 -0.54 7.91
C MET A 193 -2.60 0.45 6.78
N GLU A 194 -2.77 1.72 7.12
CA GLU A 194 -2.81 2.81 6.15
C GLU A 194 -1.58 3.68 6.36
N MET A 195 -0.87 3.93 5.28
CA MET A 195 0.28 4.81 5.21
C MET A 195 -0.06 5.96 4.26
N THR A 196 0.22 7.18 4.67
CA THR A 196 -0.01 8.36 3.85
C THR A 196 1.31 9.01 3.49
N ILE A 197 1.56 9.19 2.19
CA ILE A 197 2.63 10.04 1.67
C ILE A 197 2.02 11.41 1.43
N PRO A 198 2.34 12.40 2.28
CA PRO A 198 1.62 13.67 2.32
C PRO A 198 1.91 14.57 1.12
N GLN A 199 3.04 14.36 0.46
CA GLN A 199 3.46 15.24 -0.62
C GLN A 199 4.13 14.47 -1.76
N VAL A 200 3.39 14.33 -2.86
CA VAL A 200 3.92 13.95 -4.16
C VAL A 200 3.77 15.18 -5.06
N THR A 201 4.85 15.62 -5.70
CA THR A 201 4.85 16.83 -6.52
C THR A 201 4.82 16.47 -8.01
N LYS A 202 4.07 17.25 -8.78
CA LYS A 202 4.11 17.29 -10.24
C LYS A 202 4.57 18.67 -10.67
N ASP A 203 5.75 18.74 -11.24
CA ASP A 203 6.29 19.95 -11.85
C ASP A 203 6.13 19.86 -13.36
N VAL A 204 5.42 20.80 -13.96
CA VAL A 204 5.29 20.91 -15.40
C VAL A 204 6.03 22.15 -15.86
N THR A 205 7.16 21.97 -16.52
CA THR A 205 7.97 23.04 -17.10
C THR A 205 7.76 23.09 -18.61
N VAL A 206 7.30 24.22 -19.09
CA VAL A 206 7.18 24.51 -20.53
C VAL A 206 8.31 25.43 -20.92
N SER A 207 9.15 25.01 -21.86
CA SER A 207 10.26 25.81 -22.37
C SER A 207 10.17 25.96 -23.89
N GLN A 208 10.52 27.15 -24.37
CA GLN A 208 10.61 27.46 -25.79
C GLN A 208 12.06 27.41 -26.24
N GLY A 209 12.34 26.65 -27.28
CA GLY A 209 13.64 26.61 -27.92
C GLY A 209 13.57 26.95 -29.41
N THR A 210 14.70 27.26 -30.02
CA THR A 210 14.87 27.42 -31.48
C THR A 210 15.37 26.13 -32.09
N ILE A 211 14.88 25.81 -33.27
CA ILE A 211 15.36 24.66 -34.04
C ILE A 211 16.54 25.15 -34.91
N THR A 212 17.72 24.59 -34.63
CA THR A 212 18.92 24.77 -35.49
C THR A 212 19.07 23.49 -36.33
N GLU A 213 18.75 23.52 -37.58
CA GLU A 213 19.07 22.42 -38.51
C GLU A 213 20.43 22.67 -39.18
N ASN A 214 21.37 21.77 -38.91
CA ASN A 214 22.60 21.53 -39.69
C ASN A 214 23.26 22.76 -40.37
N GLY A 215 23.49 23.82 -39.61
CA GLY A 215 24.28 24.96 -40.10
C GLY A 215 23.64 25.82 -41.21
N ASN A 216 22.55 25.41 -41.76
CA ASN A 216 21.75 26.23 -42.69
C ASN A 216 20.63 26.89 -41.88
N ASN A 217 20.85 28.12 -41.45
CA ASN A 217 19.82 29.05 -41.02
C ASN A 217 18.90 29.33 -42.25
N LYS A 218 18.06 28.41 -42.60
CA LYS A 218 16.88 28.78 -43.38
C LYS A 218 16.00 29.53 -42.40
N GLY A 219 15.95 30.84 -42.57
CA GLY A 219 15.31 31.86 -41.77
C GLY A 219 13.90 31.62 -41.22
N ASP A 220 13.67 30.47 -40.71
CA ASP A 220 12.41 30.01 -40.18
C ASP A 220 12.40 30.15 -38.67
N ASN A 221 11.59 31.06 -38.20
CA ASN A 221 11.18 31.22 -36.81
C ASN A 221 10.42 29.99 -36.27
N ALA A 222 10.78 28.76 -36.70
CA ALA A 222 10.18 27.54 -36.16
C ALA A 222 10.47 27.43 -34.67
N LYS A 223 9.43 27.32 -33.88
CA LYS A 223 9.52 27.22 -32.45
C LYS A 223 9.41 25.78 -32.03
N LYS A 224 10.33 25.36 -31.19
CA LYS A 224 10.29 24.09 -30.49
C LYS A 224 9.77 24.33 -29.09
N TRP A 225 8.65 23.71 -28.73
CA TRP A 225 8.14 23.71 -27.37
C TRP A 225 8.47 22.37 -26.72
N THR A 226 9.08 22.42 -25.56
CA THR A 226 9.34 21.22 -24.75
C THR A 226 8.59 21.37 -23.45
N THR A 227 7.66 20.46 -23.21
CA THR A 227 6.97 20.32 -21.92
C THR A 227 7.63 19.18 -21.18
N THR A 228 8.27 19.47 -20.06
CA THR A 228 8.85 18.47 -19.18
C THR A 228 7.96 18.31 -17.96
N THR A 229 7.48 17.11 -17.72
CA THR A 229 6.74 16.78 -16.51
C THR A 229 7.61 15.95 -15.60
N THR A 230 7.82 16.41 -14.38
CA THR A 230 8.55 15.69 -13.33
C THR A 230 7.58 15.36 -12.21
N VAL A 231 7.50 14.09 -11.85
CA VAL A 231 6.74 13.62 -10.68
C VAL A 231 7.76 13.11 -9.68
N THR A 232 7.73 13.63 -8.46
CA THR A 232 8.68 13.28 -7.40
C THR A 232 7.94 12.96 -6.12
N THR A 233 8.27 11.84 -5.49
CA THR A 233 7.89 11.55 -4.11
C THR A 233 8.89 12.21 -3.17
N VAL A 234 8.39 12.93 -2.18
CA VAL A 234 9.23 13.65 -1.22
C VAL A 234 9.45 12.78 0.00
N SER A 235 10.64 12.93 0.61
CA SER A 235 11.02 12.27 1.86
C SER A 235 10.04 12.54 3.00
N TRP A 236 9.91 11.56 3.88
CA TRP A 236 9.20 11.65 5.15
C TRP A 236 10.12 12.35 6.15
N ASP A 237 9.94 13.64 6.36
CA ASP A 237 10.55 14.37 7.48
C ASP A 237 9.62 14.39 8.69
#